data_d850a294140cb72a79b211f484f69f79
#
_entry.id   d850a294140cb72a79b211f484f69f79
#
_cell.length_a   1.000
_cell.length_b   1.000
_cell.length_c   1.000
_cell.angle_alpha   90.00
_cell.angle_beta   90.00
_cell.angle_gamma   90.00
#
_symmetry.space_group_name_H-M   'P 1'
#
loop_
_entity.id
_entity.type
_entity.pdbx_description
1 polymer ?
#
loop_
_entity_poly.entity_id
_entity_poly.type
_entity_poly.pdbx_seq_one_letter_code
_entity_poly.pdbx_strand_id
1 'polypeptide(L)'
;NTLGKDSYRMNRNGSLFRTSGVDQAALNMPLSEFDNYVKTRNIFDTSFAVKKKSSLPDFSGNLGFGKNIGIGSQTLSILASASAGNSFQNMDNAFYKTLEATGSVQDNFAYDSYAQELKLAALGHIGYTLRRHDRIGYTFFYARNATDTYQRREGIDAEDHELTGSNNITHIYSLQNHQLDG
;
A
#
# COMPACT_ATOMS: atom_id res chain seq x y z
N ASN A 1 -4.52 -6.28 2.23
CA ASN A 1 -4.22 -7.17 1.10
C ASN A 1 -3.32 -6.45 0.10
N THR A 2 -2.00 -6.59 0.29
CA THR A 2 -0.97 -5.92 -0.51
C THR A 2 -0.91 -6.39 -1.97
N LEU A 3 -1.49 -7.57 -2.28
CA LEU A 3 -1.41 -8.19 -3.61
C LEU A 3 -2.38 -7.65 -4.64
N GLY A 4 -3.25 -6.77 -4.29
CA GLY A 4 -3.78 -6.11 -5.39
C GLY A 4 -5.23 -5.90 -5.61
N LYS A 5 -6.05 -6.33 -4.79
CA LYS A 5 -7.42 -5.80 -4.82
C LYS A 5 -7.49 -4.68 -3.80
N ASP A 6 -7.98 -3.56 -4.22
CA ASP A 6 -8.18 -2.42 -3.36
C ASP A 6 -8.91 -2.87 -2.10
N SER A 7 -8.15 -2.98 -1.01
CA SER A 7 -8.69 -3.46 0.27
C SER A 7 -9.76 -2.51 0.82
N TYR A 8 -9.82 -1.33 0.27
CA TYR A 8 -10.70 -0.23 0.67
C TYR A 8 -11.62 0.22 -0.46
N ARG A 9 -12.10 -0.73 -1.23
CA ARG A 9 -13.04 -0.42 -2.30
C ARG A 9 -14.39 -0.07 -1.69
N MET A 10 -14.84 1.15 -1.91
CA MET A 10 -16.20 1.53 -1.60
C MET A 10 -17.17 0.75 -2.48
N ASN A 11 -18.31 0.32 -1.93
CA ASN A 11 -19.36 -0.24 -2.74
C ASN A 11 -19.90 0.86 -3.70
N ARG A 12 -20.53 0.45 -4.80
CA ARG A 12 -21.03 1.35 -5.85
C ARG A 12 -21.95 2.47 -5.34
N ASN A 13 -22.55 2.31 -4.20
CA ASN A 13 -23.56 3.21 -3.64
C ASN A 13 -23.00 4.07 -2.49
N GLY A 14 -21.74 3.88 -2.10
CA GLY A 14 -21.13 4.56 -0.97
C GLY A 14 -19.98 5.44 -1.36
N SER A 15 -20.10 6.71 -1.11
CA SER A 15 -18.96 7.62 -1.09
C SER A 15 -18.78 8.12 0.33
N LEU A 16 -17.79 7.58 1.04
CA LEU A 16 -17.42 8.04 2.38
C LEU A 16 -17.05 9.51 2.42
N PHE A 17 -16.60 10.05 1.30
CA PHE A 17 -16.09 11.42 1.18
C PHE A 17 -17.06 12.36 0.49
N ARG A 18 -18.20 11.87 0.05
CA ARG A 18 -19.27 12.76 -0.42
C ARG A 18 -20.19 13.10 0.73
N THR A 19 -20.03 14.28 1.26
CA THR A 19 -21.02 14.91 2.14
C THR A 19 -22.43 14.96 1.54
N SER A 20 -22.55 14.96 0.22
CA SER A 20 -23.80 14.80 -0.52
C SER A 20 -24.37 13.36 -0.52
N GLY A 21 -23.68 12.39 0.03
CA GLY A 21 -24.16 11.02 0.18
C GLY A 21 -24.64 10.68 1.58
N VAL A 22 -24.48 11.60 2.50
CA VAL A 22 -25.28 11.56 3.74
C VAL A 22 -26.66 12.00 3.31
N ASP A 23 -27.55 11.02 3.14
CA ASP A 23 -28.96 11.29 2.92
C ASP A 23 -29.40 12.36 3.90
N GLN A 24 -30.02 13.42 3.41
CA GLN A 24 -30.62 14.42 4.31
C GLN A 24 -31.57 13.77 5.32
N ALA A 25 -32.15 12.63 4.95
CA ALA A 25 -32.91 11.79 5.84
C ALA A 25 -32.08 11.27 7.03
N ALA A 26 -30.81 10.96 6.82
CA ALA A 26 -29.92 10.49 7.90
C ALA A 26 -29.55 11.59 8.89
N LEU A 27 -29.50 12.85 8.44
CA LEU A 27 -29.23 14.00 9.31
C LEU A 27 -30.37 14.30 10.30
N ASN A 28 -31.60 13.90 9.94
CA ASN A 28 -32.79 14.11 10.76
C ASN A 28 -33.22 12.85 11.51
N MET A 29 -32.44 11.76 11.43
CA MET A 29 -32.74 10.51 12.14
C MET A 29 -32.48 10.64 13.64
N PRO A 30 -33.33 10.07 14.48
CA PRO A 30 -33.00 9.85 15.89
C PRO A 30 -31.73 9.01 16.02
N LEU A 31 -30.92 9.27 17.06
CA LEU A 31 -29.63 8.61 17.24
C LEU A 31 -29.70 7.07 17.23
N SER A 32 -30.78 6.51 17.80
CA SER A 32 -31.03 5.06 17.80
C SER A 32 -31.26 4.46 16.42
N GLU A 33 -31.94 5.20 15.53
CA GLU A 33 -32.18 4.78 14.16
C GLU A 33 -30.93 4.99 13.30
N PHE A 34 -30.19 6.07 13.53
CA PHE A 34 -28.94 6.35 12.83
C PHE A 34 -27.89 5.28 13.10
N ASP A 35 -27.76 4.80 14.33
CA ASP A 35 -26.82 3.72 14.70
C ASP A 35 -27.15 2.41 13.95
N ASN A 36 -28.42 2.07 13.83
CA ASN A 36 -28.87 0.92 13.07
C ASN A 36 -28.68 1.12 11.55
N TYR A 37 -28.95 2.33 11.06
CA TYR A 37 -28.72 2.69 9.65
C TYR A 37 -27.25 2.54 9.26
N VAL A 38 -26.30 3.01 10.10
CA VAL A 38 -24.87 2.88 9.85
C VAL A 38 -24.42 1.41 9.92
N LYS A 39 -24.91 0.64 10.90
CA LYS A 39 -24.57 -0.78 11.04
C LYS A 39 -25.08 -1.65 9.89
N THR A 40 -26.22 -1.32 9.31
CA THR A 40 -26.83 -2.08 8.21
C THR A 40 -26.30 -1.67 6.84
N ARG A 41 -25.71 -0.48 6.72
CA ARG A 41 -25.16 0.03 5.47
C ARG A 41 -23.73 -0.42 5.28
N ASN A 42 -23.53 -1.46 4.48
CA ASN A 42 -22.18 -1.89 4.11
C ASN A 42 -21.58 -0.92 3.10
N ILE A 43 -20.77 0.03 3.58
CA ILE A 43 -20.11 1.06 2.76
C ILE A 43 -18.85 0.52 2.12
N PHE A 44 -18.20 -0.47 2.75
CA PHE A 44 -16.99 -1.09 2.28
C PHE A 44 -17.20 -2.53 1.84
N ASP A 45 -16.57 -2.91 0.74
CA ASP A 45 -16.59 -4.30 0.26
C ASP A 45 -15.69 -5.24 1.10
N THR A 46 -15.00 -4.71 2.09
CA THR A 46 -14.07 -5.46 2.93
C THR A 46 -14.24 -5.14 4.41
N SER A 47 -13.82 -6.06 5.25
CA SER A 47 -13.80 -5.91 6.69
C SER A 47 -12.48 -5.31 7.17
N PHE A 48 -12.53 -4.37 8.09
CA PHE A 48 -11.37 -3.85 8.81
C PHE A 48 -10.93 -4.74 9.97
N ALA A 49 -11.58 -5.89 10.17
CA ALA A 49 -11.22 -6.81 11.24
C ALA A 49 -9.79 -7.37 11.03
N VAL A 50 -8.98 -7.21 12.04
CA VAL A 50 -7.60 -7.72 12.07
C VAL A 50 -7.64 -9.24 12.26
N LYS A 51 -6.92 -9.96 11.38
CA LYS A 51 -6.79 -11.41 11.46
C LYS A 51 -5.33 -11.77 11.71
N LYS A 52 -5.08 -12.50 12.79
CA LYS A 52 -3.74 -13.09 13.03
C LYS A 52 -3.47 -14.16 11.99
N LYS A 53 -2.32 -14.09 11.36
CA LYS A 53 -1.80 -15.12 10.45
C LYS A 53 -0.33 -15.32 10.75
N SER A 54 0.17 -16.53 10.56
CA SER A 54 1.60 -16.79 10.54
C SER A 54 2.20 -16.08 9.33
N SER A 55 3.27 -15.34 9.52
CA SER A 55 4.03 -14.75 8.43
C SER A 55 4.74 -15.84 7.63
N LEU A 56 4.76 -15.68 6.32
CA LEU A 56 5.66 -16.45 5.47
C LEU A 56 7.09 -15.92 5.65
N PRO A 57 8.11 -16.70 5.33
CA PRO A 57 9.47 -16.19 5.26
C PRO A 57 9.56 -15.03 4.27
N ASP A 58 10.42 -14.08 4.57
CA ASP A 58 10.76 -13.02 3.63
C ASP A 58 11.37 -13.62 2.38
N PHE A 59 10.94 -13.14 1.24
CA PHE A 59 11.52 -13.55 -0.03
C PHE A 59 11.70 -12.36 -0.96
N SER A 60 12.72 -12.44 -1.79
CA SER A 60 12.91 -11.54 -2.92
C SER A 60 13.56 -12.29 -4.07
N GLY A 61 13.22 -11.89 -5.27
CA GLY A 61 13.77 -12.48 -6.47
C GLY A 61 13.71 -11.51 -7.64
N ASN A 62 14.63 -11.66 -8.57
CA ASN A 62 14.62 -10.95 -9.84
C ASN A 62 14.94 -11.91 -10.98
N LEU A 63 14.36 -11.63 -12.12
CA LEU A 63 14.64 -12.31 -13.39
C LEU A 63 14.93 -11.25 -14.43
N GLY A 64 15.93 -11.49 -15.28
CA GLY A 64 16.27 -10.60 -16.36
C GLY A 64 16.63 -11.39 -17.62
N PHE A 65 16.22 -10.87 -18.74
CA PHE A 65 16.52 -11.41 -20.07
C PHE A 65 16.88 -10.25 -21.01
N GLY A 66 17.95 -10.41 -21.76
CA GLY A 66 18.34 -9.46 -22.79
C GLY A 66 18.92 -10.17 -24.00
N LYS A 67 18.52 -9.76 -25.20
CA LYS A 67 19.04 -10.33 -26.44
C LYS A 67 19.04 -9.30 -27.57
N ASN A 68 20.12 -9.32 -28.36
CA ASN A 68 20.21 -8.64 -29.62
C ASN A 68 20.10 -9.67 -30.75
N ILE A 69 19.25 -9.40 -31.71
CA ILE A 69 18.98 -10.27 -32.87
C ILE A 69 19.35 -9.48 -34.13
N GLY A 70 20.36 -9.95 -34.85
CA GLY A 70 20.73 -9.40 -36.16
C GLY A 70 19.76 -9.85 -37.25
N ILE A 71 19.24 -8.90 -38.00
CA ILE A 71 18.34 -9.13 -39.15
C ILE A 71 18.95 -8.43 -40.36
N GLY A 72 19.87 -9.10 -41.03
CA GLY A 72 20.66 -8.49 -42.10
C GLY A 72 21.57 -7.37 -41.56
N SER A 73 21.39 -6.13 -42.07
CA SER A 73 22.11 -4.94 -41.59
C SER A 73 21.42 -4.25 -40.40
N GLN A 74 20.35 -4.83 -39.88
CA GLN A 74 19.49 -4.29 -38.84
C GLN A 74 19.67 -5.06 -37.52
N THR A 75 19.29 -4.47 -36.40
CA THR A 75 19.37 -5.14 -35.10
C THR A 75 18.11 -4.90 -34.33
N LEU A 76 17.51 -5.97 -33.83
CA LEU A 76 16.43 -5.95 -32.83
C LEU A 76 17.03 -6.21 -31.46
N SER A 77 16.83 -5.27 -30.54
CA SER A 77 17.24 -5.38 -29.14
C SER A 77 16.02 -5.60 -28.27
N ILE A 78 16.07 -6.60 -27.41
CA ILE A 78 15.01 -6.92 -26.46
C ILE A 78 15.63 -7.00 -25.07
N LEU A 79 15.02 -6.33 -24.11
CA LEU A 79 15.34 -6.42 -22.68
C LEU A 79 14.05 -6.58 -21.91
N ALA A 80 14.01 -7.53 -20.99
CA ALA A 80 12.92 -7.69 -20.06
C ALA A 80 13.47 -8.04 -18.68
N SER A 81 12.92 -7.43 -17.64
CA SER A 81 13.22 -7.81 -16.28
C SER A 81 11.98 -7.70 -15.39
N ALA A 82 11.92 -8.53 -14.37
CA ALA A 82 10.89 -8.49 -13.36
C ALA A 82 11.52 -8.78 -11.99
N SER A 83 11.03 -8.09 -10.97
CA SER A 83 11.42 -8.34 -9.59
C SER A 83 10.18 -8.38 -8.70
N ALA A 84 10.24 -9.24 -7.69
CA ALA A 84 9.23 -9.33 -6.66
C ALA A 84 9.91 -9.53 -5.30
N GLY A 85 9.39 -8.88 -4.27
CA GLY A 85 9.83 -9.04 -2.91
C GLY A 85 8.66 -8.90 -1.95
N ASN A 86 8.63 -9.72 -0.92
CA ASN A 86 7.68 -9.62 0.18
C ASN A 86 8.43 -9.79 1.48
N SER A 87 8.25 -8.86 2.40
CA SER A 87 8.88 -8.85 3.70
C SER A 87 7.87 -8.57 4.81
N PHE A 88 8.17 -9.12 5.98
CA PHE A 88 7.38 -8.93 7.18
C PHE A 88 8.25 -8.33 8.29
N GLN A 89 7.71 -7.37 8.98
CA GLN A 89 8.35 -6.77 10.15
C GLN A 89 7.42 -6.89 11.33
N ASN A 90 7.89 -7.53 12.39
CA ASN A 90 7.19 -7.64 13.66
C ASN A 90 8.00 -6.90 14.72
N MET A 91 7.33 -6.07 15.46
CA MET A 91 7.90 -5.30 16.55
C MET A 91 6.97 -5.45 17.75
N ASP A 92 7.38 -6.27 18.70
CA ASP A 92 6.60 -6.55 19.90
C ASP A 92 7.23 -5.80 21.10
N ASN A 93 6.40 -5.28 21.99
CA ASN A 93 6.81 -4.56 23.20
C ASN A 93 7.74 -3.37 22.92
N ALA A 94 7.56 -2.69 21.80
CA ALA A 94 8.21 -1.41 21.58
C ALA A 94 7.60 -0.34 22.49
N PHE A 95 8.32 0.72 22.74
CA PHE A 95 7.81 1.81 23.55
C PHE A 95 7.96 3.15 22.83
N TYR A 96 7.01 4.02 23.09
CA TYR A 96 7.05 5.42 22.72
C TYR A 96 6.93 6.25 23.98
N LYS A 97 7.87 7.15 24.20
CA LYS A 97 7.88 8.02 25.38
C LYS A 97 8.25 9.43 24.96
N THR A 98 7.42 10.39 25.34
CA THR A 98 7.74 11.81 25.23
C THR A 98 8.08 12.38 26.61
N LEU A 99 9.03 13.28 26.63
CA LEU A 99 9.50 13.96 27.83
C LEU A 99 9.28 15.46 27.68
N GLU A 100 8.88 16.11 28.75
CA GLU A 100 8.93 17.56 28.84
C GLU A 100 10.36 18.09 28.99
N ALA A 101 10.56 19.38 28.81
CA ALA A 101 11.85 20.03 29.03
C ALA A 101 12.38 19.88 30.47
N THR A 102 11.52 19.62 31.41
CA THR A 102 11.81 19.35 32.86
C THR A 102 12.32 17.92 33.08
N GLY A 103 12.18 17.03 32.08
CA GLY A 103 12.49 15.59 32.17
C GLY A 103 11.33 14.75 32.69
N SER A 104 10.18 15.32 33.01
CA SER A 104 8.96 14.56 33.32
C SER A 104 8.41 13.85 32.11
N VAL A 105 7.83 12.68 32.34
CA VAL A 105 7.21 11.87 31.25
C VAL A 105 5.87 12.50 30.90
N GLN A 106 5.70 12.85 29.63
CA GLN A 106 4.45 13.39 29.10
C GLN A 106 3.57 12.27 28.55
N ASP A 107 4.11 11.43 27.67
CA ASP A 107 3.40 10.26 27.15
C ASP A 107 4.26 9.01 27.37
N ASN A 108 3.62 7.90 27.65
CA ASN A 108 4.29 6.61 27.80
C ASN A 108 3.40 5.48 27.25
N PHE A 109 3.72 5.03 26.05
CA PHE A 109 2.97 3.98 25.38
C PHE A 109 3.85 2.77 25.07
N ALA A 110 3.34 1.58 25.40
CA ALA A 110 3.80 0.34 24.80
C ALA A 110 3.05 0.10 23.50
N TYR A 111 3.73 -0.44 22.47
CA TYR A 111 3.06 -0.76 21.22
C TYR A 111 3.62 -2.01 20.57
N ASP A 112 2.73 -2.72 19.88
CA ASP A 112 3.05 -3.78 18.96
C ASP A 112 2.79 -3.30 17.54
N SER A 113 3.70 -3.57 16.62
CA SER A 113 3.57 -3.18 15.21
C SER A 113 3.89 -4.35 14.30
N TYR A 114 3.01 -4.61 13.37
CA TYR A 114 3.11 -5.69 12.39
C TYR A 114 2.98 -5.08 11.01
N ALA A 115 4.02 -5.20 10.19
CA ALA A 115 4.02 -4.66 8.85
C ALA A 115 4.32 -5.74 7.82
N GLN A 116 3.66 -5.64 6.67
CA GLN A 116 3.97 -6.40 5.48
C GLN A 116 4.29 -5.42 4.35
N GLU A 117 5.38 -5.63 3.67
CA GLU A 117 5.76 -4.85 2.50
C GLU A 117 5.88 -5.75 1.27
N LEU A 118 5.19 -5.38 0.20
CA LEU A 118 5.26 -6.01 -1.11
C LEU A 118 5.85 -5.04 -2.12
N LYS A 119 6.92 -5.45 -2.77
CA LYS A 119 7.58 -4.72 -3.86
C LYS A 119 7.48 -5.51 -5.15
N LEU A 120 6.99 -4.87 -6.21
CA LEU A 120 6.93 -5.44 -7.54
C LEU A 120 7.53 -4.43 -8.52
N ALA A 121 8.35 -4.90 -9.44
CA ALA A 121 8.79 -4.07 -10.55
C ALA A 121 8.92 -4.91 -11.83
N ALA A 122 8.69 -4.26 -12.97
CA ALA A 122 8.88 -4.84 -14.29
C ALA A 122 9.45 -3.78 -15.22
N LEU A 123 10.39 -4.18 -16.06
CA LEU A 123 10.96 -3.37 -17.11
C LEU A 123 10.92 -4.18 -18.42
N GLY A 124 10.44 -3.55 -19.48
CA GLY A 124 10.53 -4.09 -20.83
C GLY A 124 11.10 -3.03 -21.76
N HIS A 125 12.02 -3.41 -22.62
CA HIS A 125 12.52 -2.55 -23.67
C HIS A 125 12.61 -3.35 -24.97
N ILE A 126 12.15 -2.72 -26.06
CA ILE A 126 12.33 -3.19 -27.40
C ILE A 126 12.92 -2.06 -28.24
N GLY A 127 14.05 -2.30 -28.87
CA GLY A 127 14.72 -1.33 -29.72
C GLY A 127 15.00 -1.93 -31.09
N TYR A 128 14.82 -1.13 -32.15
CA TYR A 128 15.10 -1.53 -33.50
C TYR A 128 16.01 -0.52 -34.18
N THR A 129 17.15 -0.99 -34.66
CA THR A 129 18.13 -0.19 -35.39
C THR A 129 18.02 -0.50 -36.85
N LEU A 130 17.55 0.47 -37.64
CA LEU A 130 17.32 0.35 -39.07
C LEU A 130 18.60 0.50 -39.90
N ARG A 131 19.46 1.47 -39.49
CA ARG A 131 20.75 1.78 -40.14
C ARG A 131 21.70 2.31 -39.05
N ARG A 132 22.93 2.65 -39.46
CA ARG A 132 23.96 3.12 -38.50
C ARG A 132 23.50 4.29 -37.59
N HIS A 133 22.47 5.05 -37.98
CA HIS A 133 22.04 6.26 -37.25
C HIS A 133 20.54 6.28 -36.92
N ASP A 134 19.75 5.37 -37.48
CA ASP A 134 18.29 5.38 -37.31
C ASP A 134 17.90 4.27 -36.31
N ARG A 135 17.41 4.68 -35.18
CA ARG A 135 16.97 3.76 -34.13
C ARG A 135 15.58 4.21 -33.62
N ILE A 136 14.73 3.24 -33.35
CA ILE A 136 13.47 3.42 -32.64
C ILE A 136 13.48 2.49 -31.44
N GLY A 137 13.09 3.01 -30.27
CA GLY A 137 13.01 2.25 -29.06
C GLY A 137 11.71 2.53 -28.30
N TYR A 138 11.24 1.50 -27.62
CA TYR A 138 10.13 1.62 -26.67
C TYR A 138 10.51 0.97 -25.36
N THR A 139 10.32 1.71 -24.28
CA THR A 139 10.57 1.25 -22.91
C THR A 139 9.28 1.33 -22.10
N PHE A 140 8.95 0.24 -21.45
CA PHE A 140 7.91 0.14 -20.45
C PHE A 140 8.55 -0.10 -19.08
N PHE A 141 8.14 0.65 -18.08
CA PHE A 141 8.52 0.45 -16.69
C PHE A 141 7.30 0.47 -15.80
N TYR A 142 7.24 -0.49 -14.90
CA TYR A 142 6.22 -0.58 -13.86
C TYR A 142 6.90 -0.81 -12.51
N ALA A 143 6.46 -0.09 -11.49
CA ALA A 143 6.85 -0.33 -10.11
C ALA A 143 5.64 -0.20 -9.20
N ARG A 144 5.53 -1.10 -8.23
CA ARG A 144 4.52 -1.05 -7.18
C ARG A 144 5.17 -1.36 -5.83
N ASN A 145 4.92 -0.48 -4.87
CA ASN A 145 5.22 -0.69 -3.46
C ASN A 145 3.92 -0.62 -2.67
N ALA A 146 3.64 -1.66 -1.89
CA ALA A 146 2.47 -1.73 -1.04
C ALA A 146 2.90 -2.13 0.36
N THR A 147 2.52 -1.32 1.34
CA THR A 147 2.79 -1.56 2.76
C THR A 147 1.47 -1.61 3.50
N ASP A 148 1.29 -2.65 4.30
CA ASP A 148 0.14 -2.82 5.18
C ASP A 148 0.66 -2.94 6.61
N THR A 149 0.28 -2.01 7.48
CA THR A 149 0.78 -1.91 8.85
C THR A 149 -0.39 -1.90 9.82
N TYR A 150 -0.35 -2.82 10.78
CA TYR A 150 -1.22 -2.82 11.93
C TYR A 150 -0.40 -2.47 13.17
N GLN A 151 -0.87 -1.51 13.96
CA GLN A 151 -0.26 -1.10 15.20
C GLN A 151 -1.30 -1.10 16.31
N ARG A 152 -0.99 -1.73 17.42
CA ARG A 152 -1.74 -1.64 18.67
C ARG A 152 -0.87 -0.93 19.70
N ARG A 153 -1.46 -0.02 20.43
CA ARG A 153 -0.77 0.71 21.50
C ARG A 153 -1.64 0.77 22.75
N GLU A 154 -0.98 0.77 23.89
CA GLU A 154 -1.60 0.98 25.19
C GLU A 154 -0.64 1.78 26.07
N GLY A 155 -1.15 2.65 26.89
CA GLY A 155 -0.32 3.49 27.75
C GLY A 155 -1.07 4.68 28.34
N ILE A 156 -0.29 5.65 28.76
CA ILE A 156 -0.77 6.85 29.45
C ILE A 156 -0.39 8.07 28.62
N ASP A 157 -1.34 8.97 28.44
CA ASP A 157 -1.14 10.26 27.77
C ASP A 157 -0.67 11.35 28.75
N ALA A 158 -0.45 12.56 28.21
CA ALA A 158 -0.03 13.75 28.95
C ALA A 158 -1.01 14.20 30.08
N GLU A 159 -2.22 13.69 30.06
CA GLU A 159 -3.29 14.02 31.03
C GLU A 159 -3.55 12.86 32.01
N ASP A 160 -2.62 11.90 32.07
CA ASP A 160 -2.70 10.68 32.90
C ASP A 160 -3.90 9.76 32.57
N HIS A 161 -4.41 9.83 31.35
CA HIS A 161 -5.46 8.92 30.90
C HIS A 161 -4.88 7.61 30.37
N GLU A 162 -5.39 6.49 30.84
CA GLU A 162 -5.09 5.19 30.24
C GLU A 162 -5.80 5.06 28.89
N LEU A 163 -5.01 4.90 27.84
CA LEU A 163 -5.49 4.79 26.47
C LEU A 163 -5.08 3.46 25.84
N THR A 164 -6.02 2.83 25.18
CA THR A 164 -5.78 1.68 24.31
C THR A 164 -6.30 1.99 22.91
N GLY A 165 -5.49 1.80 21.92
CA GLY A 165 -5.88 2.08 20.55
C GLY A 165 -5.22 1.14 19.54
N SER A 166 -5.81 1.07 18.35
CA SER A 166 -5.20 0.37 17.23
C SER A 166 -5.30 1.23 15.97
N ASN A 167 -4.30 1.09 15.12
CA ASN A 167 -4.24 1.75 13.84
C ASN A 167 -3.94 0.74 12.75
N ASN A 168 -4.64 0.85 11.63
CA ASN A 168 -4.40 0.05 10.44
C ASN A 168 -4.15 0.98 9.26
N ILE A 169 -2.96 0.93 8.70
CA ILE A 169 -2.50 1.83 7.66
C ILE A 169 -2.07 1.01 6.46
N THR A 170 -2.67 1.28 5.30
CA THR A 170 -2.26 0.69 4.04
C THR A 170 -1.80 1.80 3.09
N HIS A 171 -0.58 1.70 2.62
CA HIS A 171 -0.01 2.56 1.59
C HIS A 171 0.27 1.76 0.33
N ILE A 172 -0.24 2.24 -0.80
CA ILE A 172 0.01 1.63 -2.10
C ILE A 172 0.47 2.72 -3.05
N TYR A 173 1.69 2.55 -3.56
CA TYR A 173 2.28 3.39 -4.58
C TYR A 173 2.47 2.57 -5.85
N SER A 174 2.00 3.10 -6.97
CA SER A 174 2.21 2.49 -8.28
C SER A 174 2.70 3.55 -9.25
N LEU A 175 3.75 3.21 -9.98
CA LEU A 175 4.31 4.02 -11.04
C LEU A 175 4.28 3.21 -12.33
N GLN A 176 3.81 3.81 -13.38
CA GLN A 176 3.86 3.27 -14.73
C GLN A 176 4.45 4.33 -15.66
N ASN A 177 5.43 3.95 -16.44
CA ASN A 177 6.10 4.81 -17.40
C ASN A 177 6.17 4.14 -18.76
N HIS A 178 5.91 4.91 -19.80
CA HIS A 178 6.05 4.52 -21.20
C HIS A 178 6.91 5.56 -21.88
N GLN A 179 7.98 5.13 -22.52
CA GLN A 179 8.91 6.00 -23.22
C GLN A 179 9.12 5.49 -24.64
N LEU A 180 8.98 6.39 -25.59
CA LEU A 180 9.35 6.18 -26.98
C LEU A 180 10.57 7.05 -27.29
N ASP A 181 11.58 6.47 -27.89
CA ASP A 181 12.81 7.13 -28.31
C ASP A 181 13.12 6.81 -29.77
N GLY A 182 13.74 7.79 -30.47
CA GLY A 182 14.08 7.66 -31.88
C GLY A 182 15.10 8.68 -32.36
#